data_c2a248ed201a9928e6765a09a17ffcf7
#
_entry.id   c2a248ed201a9928e6765a09a17ffcf7
#
_cell.length_a   1.000
_cell.length_b   1.000
_cell.length_c   1.000
_cell.angle_alpha   90.00
_cell.angle_beta   90.00
_cell.angle_gamma   90.00
#
_symmetry.space_group_name_H-M   'P 1'
#
loop_
_entity.id
_entity.type
_entity.pdbx_description
1 polymer ?
#
loop_
_entity_poly.entity_id
_entity_poly.type
_entity_poly.pdbx_seq_one_letter_code
_entity_poly.pdbx_strand_id
1 'polypeptide(L)'
;MNTKLLVAFLAAMIPGLTLGQSSQNYRCFNGELVRRVEIVYETGVAVPCEVHYYKGTEAPGEREVLWNAYNESGYCETKTREFIAQLEGWGWDCQQDAAAGQVDDTEALMPGDES
;
A
#
# COMPACT_ATOMS: atom_id res chain seq x y z
N MET A 1 39.71 -38.67 -16.83
CA MET A 1 39.33 -38.33 -16.79
C MET A 1 38.48 -37.85 -16.29
N ASN A 2 38.09 -37.43 -16.00
CA ASN A 2 37.38 -37.01 -15.38
C ASN A 2 36.46 -36.28 -15.54
N THR A 3 35.92 -36.03 -15.60
CA THR A 3 35.09 -35.45 -15.71
C THR A 3 34.37 -34.92 -15.09
N LYS A 4 34.04 -34.37 -14.84
CA LYS A 4 33.47 -33.82 -14.12
C LYS A 4 32.46 -33.22 -14.37
N LEU A 5 31.71 -33.05 -14.26
CA LEU A 5 30.73 -32.54 -14.42
C LEU A 5 30.21 -31.79 -13.69
N LEU A 6 29.85 -31.08 -13.65
CA LEU A 6 29.43 -30.28 -13.00
C LEU A 6 28.16 -29.99 -13.25
N VAL A 7 27.48 -29.89 -12.69
CA VAL A 7 26.32 -29.68 -12.80
C VAL A 7 25.92 -28.51 -12.35
N ALA A 8 25.52 -27.81 -12.88
CA ALA A 8 25.18 -26.68 -12.47
C ALA A 8 23.89 -26.59 -12.24
N PHE A 9 23.38 -26.36 -11.48
CA PHE A 9 22.18 -26.30 -11.23
C PHE A 9 21.68 -25.18 -11.05
N LEU A 10 21.00 -24.65 -11.42
CA LEU A 10 20.41 -23.66 -11.34
C LEU A 10 19.28 -23.65 -10.67
N ALA A 11 19.10 -23.22 -9.87
CA ALA A 11 18.13 -23.12 -9.12
C ALA A 11 17.34 -22.09 -9.53
N ALA A 12 16.45 -22.24 -10.04
CA ALA A 12 15.74 -21.23 -10.48
C ALA A 12 14.93 -20.74 -9.49
N MET A 13 15.09 -19.85 -9.02
CA MET A 13 14.40 -19.37 -8.10
C MET A 13 13.37 -18.58 -8.55
N ILE A 14 12.30 -18.79 -8.58
CA ILE A 14 11.31 -18.06 -8.89
C ILE A 14 10.85 -17.26 -7.89
N PRO A 15 10.84 -16.11 -7.90
CA PRO A 15 10.43 -15.29 -6.94
C PRO A 15 9.03 -15.38 -6.84
N GLY A 16 8.54 -15.49 -5.98
CA GLY A 16 7.26 -15.66 -5.86
C GLY A 16 6.50 -14.52 -6.07
N LEU A 17 5.61 -14.51 -6.72
CA LEU A 17 4.89 -13.50 -6.94
C LEU A 17 3.80 -13.51 -6.14
N THR A 18 3.61 -12.95 -5.24
CA THR A 18 2.56 -12.93 -4.52
C THR A 18 1.58 -12.13 -5.00
N LEU A 19 0.66 -12.53 -5.47
CA LEU A 19 -0.34 -11.77 -5.86
C LEU A 19 -1.33 -11.59 -4.90
N GLY A 20 -1.32 -11.70 -3.83
CA GLY A 20 -2.28 -11.66 -2.94
C GLY A 20 -2.93 -10.39 -2.80
N GLN A 21 -3.27 -9.91 -1.75
CA GLN A 21 -3.89 -8.74 -1.70
C GLN A 21 -3.04 -7.62 -1.79
N SER A 22 -3.34 -6.60 -2.29
CA SER A 22 -2.56 -5.44 -2.30
C SER A 22 -3.20 -4.44 -1.41
N SER A 23 -2.51 -3.45 -1.00
CA SER A 23 -3.11 -2.41 -0.20
C SER A 23 -2.46 -1.09 -0.54
N GLN A 24 -3.16 -0.02 -0.29
CA GLN A 24 -2.61 1.31 -0.45
C GLN A 24 -2.67 1.96 0.91
N ASN A 25 -1.61 2.58 1.30
CA ASN A 25 -1.50 3.19 2.60
C ASN A 25 -1.14 4.63 2.52
N TYR A 26 -1.78 5.43 3.38
CA TYR A 26 -1.42 6.81 3.53
C TYR A 26 -1.05 7.03 4.98
N ARG A 27 0.01 7.78 5.22
CA ARG A 27 0.38 8.13 6.56
C ARG A 27 0.21 9.60 6.73
N CYS A 28 -0.40 10.03 7.79
CA CYS A 28 -0.69 11.42 8.04
C CYS A 28 -0.09 11.83 9.37
N PHE A 29 0.54 12.99 9.38
CA PHE A 29 1.23 13.47 10.56
C PHE A 29 0.70 14.84 10.96
N ASN A 30 0.61 15.08 12.25
CA ASN A 30 0.24 16.38 12.73
C ASN A 30 1.04 16.55 14.03
N GLY A 31 2.16 17.24 13.96
CA GLY A 31 3.07 17.30 15.08
C GLY A 31 3.58 15.91 15.37
N GLU A 32 3.34 15.42 16.56
CA GLU A 32 3.78 14.09 16.90
C GLU A 32 2.70 13.06 16.73
N LEU A 33 1.55 13.45 16.27
CA LEU A 33 0.48 12.51 16.08
C LEU A 33 0.59 11.85 14.72
N VAL A 34 0.33 10.56 14.67
CA VAL A 34 0.41 9.80 13.43
C VAL A 34 -0.88 9.06 13.22
N ARG A 35 -1.45 9.17 12.04
CA ARG A 35 -2.64 8.42 11.68
C ARG A 35 -2.38 7.73 10.35
N ARG A 36 -3.10 6.68 10.08
CA ARG A 36 -2.87 5.93 8.87
C ARG A 36 -4.22 5.55 8.26
N VAL A 37 -4.31 5.62 6.97
CA VAL A 37 -5.50 5.20 6.24
C VAL A 37 -5.04 4.14 5.26
N GLU A 38 -5.72 3.03 5.24
CA GLU A 38 -5.30 1.92 4.42
C GLU A 38 -6.48 1.39 3.62
N ILE A 39 -6.31 1.14 2.34
CA ILE A 39 -7.31 0.45 1.56
C ILE A 39 -6.88 -0.99 1.46
N VAL A 40 -7.72 -1.88 1.91
CA VAL A 40 -7.41 -3.30 1.89
C VAL A 40 -8.29 -3.97 0.87
N TYR A 41 -7.69 -4.74 -0.03
CA TYR A 41 -8.42 -5.42 -1.09
C TYR A 41 -8.43 -6.90 -0.74
N GLU A 42 -9.62 -7.44 -0.44
CA GLU A 42 -9.70 -8.78 0.03
C GLU A 42 -9.18 -9.81 -0.89
N THR A 43 -9.38 -9.66 -2.15
CA THR A 43 -8.96 -10.68 -3.09
C THR A 43 -7.86 -10.20 -4.00
N GLY A 44 -7.29 -9.04 -3.72
CA GLY A 44 -6.24 -8.53 -4.57
C GLY A 44 -6.71 -7.80 -5.79
N VAL A 45 -8.01 -7.67 -5.97
CA VAL A 45 -8.53 -6.87 -7.06
C VAL A 45 -9.34 -5.76 -6.47
N ALA A 46 -9.91 -4.95 -7.30
CA ALA A 46 -10.53 -3.70 -6.84
C ALA A 46 -11.63 -3.87 -5.80
N VAL A 47 -12.35 -4.95 -5.85
CA VAL A 47 -13.39 -5.22 -4.87
C VAL A 47 -13.39 -6.69 -4.57
N PRO A 48 -13.76 -7.07 -3.40
CA PRO A 48 -14.23 -6.24 -2.30
C PRO A 48 -13.09 -5.47 -1.66
N CYS A 49 -13.39 -4.32 -1.13
CA CYS A 49 -12.38 -3.49 -0.49
C CYS A 49 -12.92 -2.84 0.77
N GLU A 50 -12.00 -2.47 1.64
CA GLU A 50 -12.36 -1.75 2.86
C GLU A 50 -11.37 -0.63 3.08
N VAL A 51 -11.82 0.46 3.68
CA VAL A 51 -10.95 1.55 4.05
C VAL A 51 -10.81 1.52 5.57
N HIS A 52 -9.60 1.29 6.02
CA HIS A 52 -9.31 1.17 7.44
C HIS A 52 -8.60 2.43 7.93
N TYR A 53 -8.94 2.86 9.11
CA TYR A 53 -8.39 4.07 9.70
C TYR A 53 -7.77 3.74 11.04
N TYR A 54 -6.55 4.21 11.26
CA TYR A 54 -5.83 3.95 12.48
C TYR A 54 -5.36 5.25 13.08
N LYS A 55 -5.63 5.47 14.34
CA LYS A 55 -5.11 6.63 15.04
C LYS A 55 -4.00 6.13 15.92
N GLY A 56 -2.89 5.80 15.32
CA GLY A 56 -1.82 5.08 15.98
C GLY A 56 -1.29 5.69 17.25
N THR A 57 -1.17 7.01 17.32
CA THR A 57 -0.66 7.63 18.53
C THR A 57 -1.77 7.83 19.56
N GLU A 58 -3.00 7.98 19.12
CA GLU A 58 -4.07 8.26 20.05
C GLU A 58 -4.77 7.00 20.52
N ALA A 59 -4.84 6.01 19.67
CA ALA A 59 -5.52 4.77 20.01
C ALA A 59 -4.76 3.60 19.40
N PRO A 60 -3.61 3.30 19.93
CA PRO A 60 -2.76 2.26 19.34
C PRO A 60 -3.47 0.93 19.28
N GLY A 61 -3.34 0.28 18.18
CA GLY A 61 -3.92 -1.04 18.02
C GLY A 61 -5.37 -1.06 17.62
N GLU A 62 -6.02 0.08 17.54
CA GLU A 62 -7.42 0.09 17.17
C GLU A 62 -7.58 0.40 15.72
N ARG A 63 -8.56 -0.16 15.11
CA ARG A 63 -8.81 0.01 13.70
C ARG A 63 -10.28 0.29 13.50
N GLU A 64 -10.58 1.25 12.65
CA GLU A 64 -11.92 1.54 12.30
C GLU A 64 -12.14 1.26 10.85
N VAL A 65 -13.20 0.61 10.46
CA VAL A 65 -13.51 0.43 9.04
C VAL A 65 -14.46 1.55 8.69
N LEU A 66 -14.00 2.48 7.88
CA LEU A 66 -14.80 3.64 7.55
C LEU A 66 -15.75 3.38 6.40
N TRP A 67 -15.31 2.67 5.40
CA TRP A 67 -16.13 2.37 4.23
C TRP A 67 -15.77 1.01 3.68
N ASN A 68 -16.68 0.42 2.93
CA ASN A 68 -16.36 -0.80 2.24
C ASN A 68 -17.19 -0.87 0.97
N ALA A 69 -16.80 -1.67 0.04
CA ALA A 69 -17.53 -1.88 -1.19
C ALA A 69 -17.38 -3.33 -1.60
N TYR A 70 -18.46 -3.92 -2.05
CA TYR A 70 -18.37 -5.29 -2.48
C TYR A 70 -18.27 -5.40 -3.99
N ASN A 71 -18.88 -4.50 -4.73
CA ASN A 71 -18.82 -4.60 -6.17
C ASN A 71 -18.75 -3.28 -6.89
N GLU A 72 -18.38 -2.20 -6.24
CA GLU A 72 -18.25 -0.95 -6.93
C GLU A 72 -16.77 -0.61 -7.00
N SER A 73 -16.15 -0.87 -8.12
CA SER A 73 -14.75 -0.54 -8.29
C SER A 73 -14.52 0.94 -8.17
N GLY A 74 -13.48 1.35 -7.53
CA GLY A 74 -13.15 2.76 -7.40
C GLY A 74 -13.77 3.43 -6.19
N TYR A 75 -14.69 2.74 -5.53
CA TYR A 75 -15.36 3.36 -4.39
C TYR A 75 -14.41 3.63 -3.23
N CYS A 76 -13.64 2.62 -2.84
CA CYS A 76 -12.73 2.78 -1.71
C CYS A 76 -11.67 3.82 -2.01
N GLU A 77 -11.20 3.85 -3.25
CA GLU A 77 -10.17 4.80 -3.62
C GLU A 77 -10.71 6.23 -3.58
N THR A 78 -11.92 6.42 -4.09
CA THR A 78 -12.52 7.75 -4.09
C THR A 78 -12.78 8.21 -2.66
N LYS A 79 -13.31 7.33 -1.83
CA LYS A 79 -13.58 7.71 -0.45
C LYS A 79 -12.30 8.02 0.30
N THR A 80 -11.26 7.27 0.01
CA THR A 80 -9.98 7.50 0.66
C THR A 80 -9.41 8.85 0.26
N ARG A 81 -9.47 9.18 -1.03
CA ARG A 81 -8.93 10.48 -1.45
C ARG A 81 -9.71 11.62 -0.82
N GLU A 82 -11.02 11.48 -0.72
CA GLU A 82 -11.81 12.52 -0.10
C GLU A 82 -11.47 12.66 1.37
N PHE A 83 -11.26 11.54 2.05
CA PHE A 83 -10.94 11.56 3.46
C PHE A 83 -9.56 12.15 3.69
N ILE A 84 -8.60 11.81 2.85
CA ILE A 84 -7.26 12.38 2.96
C ILE A 84 -7.33 13.90 2.76
N ALA A 85 -8.09 14.35 1.79
CA ALA A 85 -8.23 15.79 1.58
C ALA A 85 -8.85 16.45 2.81
N GLN A 86 -9.76 15.76 3.47
CA GLN A 86 -10.37 16.31 4.64
C GLN A 86 -9.36 16.39 5.78
N LEU A 87 -8.55 15.37 5.96
CA LEU A 87 -7.51 15.40 6.97
C LEU A 87 -6.53 16.55 6.70
N GLU A 88 -6.18 16.72 5.44
CA GLU A 88 -5.26 17.80 5.10
C GLU A 88 -5.90 19.15 5.38
N GLY A 89 -7.18 19.27 5.16
CA GLY A 89 -7.88 20.49 5.49
C GLY A 89 -7.90 20.77 6.98
N TRP A 90 -7.71 19.74 7.79
CA TRP A 90 -7.66 19.91 9.23
C TRP A 90 -6.23 20.05 9.74
N GLY A 91 -5.27 20.13 8.87
CA GLY A 91 -3.90 20.38 9.29
C GLY A 91 -2.99 19.17 9.28
N TRP A 92 -3.45 18.05 8.75
CA TRP A 92 -2.60 16.87 8.70
C TRP A 92 -1.77 16.89 7.42
N ASP A 93 -0.56 16.37 7.52
CA ASP A 93 0.32 16.27 6.38
C ASP A 93 0.29 14.81 5.97
N CYS A 94 -0.33 14.49 4.87
CA CYS A 94 -0.52 13.10 4.46
C CYS A 94 0.36 12.73 3.30
N GLN A 95 0.91 11.54 3.36
CA GLN A 95 1.76 11.03 2.30
C GLN A 95 1.32 9.63 1.98
N GLN A 96 1.34 9.27 0.73
CA GLN A 96 0.99 7.93 0.32
C GLN A 96 2.23 7.07 0.34
N ASP A 97 2.18 5.94 1.00
CA ASP A 97 3.31 5.03 1.03
C ASP A 97 3.34 4.26 -0.26
N ALA A 98 4.51 3.89 -0.70
CA ALA A 98 4.62 3.08 -1.88
C ALA A 98 4.03 1.72 -1.57
N ALA A 99 3.30 1.19 -2.48
CA ALA A 99 2.73 -0.10 -2.27
C ALA A 99 3.82 -1.12 -2.34
N ALA A 100 3.66 -2.14 -1.61
CA ALA A 100 4.65 -3.13 -1.65
C ALA A 100 4.73 -3.64 -3.02
N GLY A 101 5.75 -3.77 -3.54
CA GLY A 101 5.88 -4.24 -4.83
C GLY A 101 5.84 -3.24 -5.87
N GLN A 102 5.64 -2.13 -5.63
CA GLN A 102 5.59 -1.22 -6.59
C GLN A 102 6.59 -0.48 -6.53
N VAL A 103 7.25 -0.38 -6.72
CA VAL A 103 8.36 0.30 -6.56
C VAL A 103 8.64 1.04 -7.43
N ASP A 104 8.68 1.04 -7.56
CA ASP A 104 9.06 1.55 -8.13
C ASP A 104 9.30 2.11 -8.80
N ASP A 105 9.13 1.95 -9.06
CA ASP A 105 9.41 2.30 -9.71
C ASP A 105 9.52 3.23 -10.16
N THR A 106 9.27 3.39 -9.98
CA THR A 106 9.45 4.17 -10.28
C THR A 106 9.84 5.02 -10.27
N GLU A 107 10.08 4.90 -9.74
CA GLU A 107 10.50 5.56 -9.63
C GLU A 107 11.01 6.19 -9.92
N ALA A 108 11.26 5.75 -9.89
CA ALA A 108 11.80 6.20 -10.02
C ALA A 108 11.89 7.02 -10.68
N LEU A 109 11.62 7.04 -10.88
CA LEU A 109 11.85 7.68 -11.43
C LEU A 109 11.80 8.73 -11.65
N MET A 110 11.70 8.87 -11.27
CA MET A 110 11.76 9.70 -11.35
C MET A 110 12.09 10.54 -11.45
N PRO A 111 12.38 10.64 -11.44
CA PRO A 111 12.75 11.40 -11.42
C PRO A 111 12.90 12.33 -11.59
N GLY A 112 12.98 12.25 -11.63
CA GLY A 112 13.24 12.82 -11.65
C GLY A 112 13.05 13.69 -11.79
N ASP A 113 12.93 13.44 -11.58
CA ASP A 113 12.85 14.03 -11.70
C ASP A 113 12.69 14.88 -11.79
N GLU A 114 12.62 14.92 -11.65
CA GLU A 114 12.54 15.52 -11.67
C GLU A 114 12.37 16.19 -11.75
N SER A 115 12.27 16.22 -11.70
CA SER A 115 12.27 16.70 -11.60
C SER A 115 12.23 17.14 -11.65
#